data_dfc34e21443ec62541d23d929ba7d49e
#
_entry.id   dfc34e21443ec62541d23d929ba7d49e
#
_cell.length_a   1.000
_cell.length_b   1.000
_cell.length_c   1.000
_cell.angle_alpha   90.00
_cell.angle_beta   90.00
_cell.angle_gamma   90.00
#
_symmetry.space_group_name_H-M   'P 1'
#
loop_
_entity.id
_entity.type
_entity.pdbx_description
1 polymer ?
#
loop_
_entity_poly.entity_id
_entity_poly.type
_entity_poly.pdbx_seq_one_letter_code
_entity_poly.pdbx_strand_id
1 'polypeptide(L)'
;ETGDVTVVVPCTDASMADSVASYDGVSKVIAVKSDVFAGNDSSGWASALDSAMPAGTVLFLATARSKDVASRLAARRGISVVQDVVSIDGNNLTSPIYSGKANQTVTVNGEAVVSVRANVFSSVGSGSSNDVSVVDASGDVKTAVQQVMERASARLDVSEANIIISGGRGMGSPANFSHLEAVADTIGAAVGASRAAVDTWEEIPHSMQVGQTGKTVNPNLYIAVG
;
A
#
# COMPACT_ATOMS: atom_id res chain seq x y z
N GLU A 1 -20.38 -11.77 3.27
CA GLU A 1 -20.30 -11.49 4.72
C GLU A 1 -18.97 -11.98 5.21
N THR A 2 -18.15 -11.09 5.71
CA THR A 2 -16.89 -11.42 6.35
C THR A 2 -17.18 -11.80 7.81
N GLY A 3 -16.55 -12.87 8.30
CA GLY A 3 -16.58 -13.21 9.71
C GLY A 3 -15.90 -12.14 10.57
N ASP A 4 -15.53 -12.49 11.80
CA ASP A 4 -14.85 -11.58 12.72
C ASP A 4 -13.57 -11.02 12.12
N VAL A 5 -13.44 -9.68 12.12
CA VAL A 5 -12.26 -8.98 11.61
C VAL A 5 -11.32 -8.66 12.77
N THR A 6 -10.12 -9.20 12.72
CA THR A 6 -9.02 -8.82 13.61
C THR A 6 -8.07 -7.87 12.89
N VAL A 7 -7.91 -6.65 13.41
CA VAL A 7 -6.90 -5.72 12.93
C VAL A 7 -5.58 -5.98 13.65
N VAL A 8 -4.52 -6.18 12.89
CA VAL A 8 -3.17 -6.38 13.41
C VAL A 8 -2.32 -5.17 13.08
N VAL A 9 -1.80 -4.49 14.09
CA VAL A 9 -1.00 -3.27 13.95
C VAL A 9 0.45 -3.57 14.28
N PRO A 10 1.36 -3.65 13.27
CA PRO A 10 2.79 -3.69 13.52
C PRO A 10 3.26 -2.33 14.06
N CYS A 11 3.87 -2.31 15.22
CA CYS A 11 4.24 -1.06 15.88
C CYS A 11 5.50 -1.20 16.75
N THR A 12 6.17 -0.09 16.98
CA THR A 12 7.22 0.05 18.01
C THR A 12 6.64 0.51 19.34
N ASP A 13 5.49 1.20 19.31
CA ASP A 13 4.73 1.63 20.48
C ASP A 13 3.26 1.20 20.32
N ALA A 14 2.73 0.52 21.35
CA ALA A 14 1.38 -0.05 21.30
C ALA A 14 0.27 1.00 21.15
N SER A 15 0.49 2.25 21.57
CA SER A 15 -0.48 3.36 21.43
C SER A 15 -0.82 3.67 19.96
N MET A 16 0.03 3.26 19.00
CA MET A 16 -0.26 3.38 17.57
C MET A 16 -1.52 2.60 17.15
N ALA A 17 -1.91 1.57 17.89
CA ALA A 17 -3.08 0.76 17.60
C ALA A 17 -4.41 1.40 18.06
N ASP A 18 -4.37 2.39 18.93
CA ASP A 18 -5.58 3.04 19.48
C ASP A 18 -6.42 3.72 18.38
N SER A 19 -5.74 4.24 17.33
CA SER A 19 -6.40 4.92 16.21
C SER A 19 -7.31 4.01 15.38
N VAL A 20 -7.08 2.71 15.39
CA VAL A 20 -7.86 1.74 14.60
C VAL A 20 -8.88 0.96 15.45
N ALA A 21 -8.84 1.12 16.76
CA ALA A 21 -9.67 0.36 17.69
C ALA A 21 -11.18 0.67 17.57
N SER A 22 -11.52 1.82 17.00
CA SER A 22 -12.91 2.30 16.86
C SER A 22 -13.48 2.23 15.46
N TYR A 23 -12.86 1.50 14.53
CA TYR A 23 -13.48 1.29 13.22
C TYR A 23 -14.62 0.29 13.27
N ASP A 24 -15.67 0.58 12.48
CA ASP A 24 -16.83 -0.30 12.37
C ASP A 24 -16.45 -1.65 11.74
N GLY A 25 -17.07 -2.74 12.23
CA GLY A 25 -16.79 -4.10 11.78
C GLY A 25 -15.53 -4.74 12.34
N VAL A 26 -14.74 -4.03 13.15
CA VAL A 26 -13.57 -4.60 13.84
C VAL A 26 -14.04 -5.32 15.11
N SER A 27 -13.67 -6.59 15.25
CA SER A 27 -14.01 -7.39 16.45
C SER A 27 -12.86 -7.46 17.44
N LYS A 28 -11.62 -7.31 16.98
CA LYS A 28 -10.41 -7.39 17.81
C LYS A 28 -9.27 -6.58 17.25
N VAL A 29 -8.46 -5.97 18.10
CA VAL A 29 -7.23 -5.30 17.72
C VAL A 29 -6.03 -5.93 18.43
N ILE A 30 -4.98 -6.22 17.68
CA ILE A 30 -3.72 -6.76 18.19
C ILE A 30 -2.60 -5.77 17.81
N ALA A 31 -2.00 -5.13 18.79
CA ALA A 31 -0.77 -4.38 18.63
C ALA A 31 0.41 -5.36 18.72
N VAL A 32 1.06 -5.62 17.60
CA VAL A 32 2.28 -6.44 17.56
C VAL A 32 3.46 -5.51 17.76
N LYS A 33 4.05 -5.56 18.93
CA LYS A 33 5.13 -4.66 19.32
C LYS A 33 6.49 -5.31 19.03
N SER A 34 7.32 -4.61 18.24
CA SER A 34 8.68 -5.07 17.95
C SER A 34 9.54 -3.95 17.37
N ASP A 35 10.81 -3.89 17.76
CA ASP A 35 11.79 -2.96 17.21
C ASP A 35 12.09 -3.21 15.72
N VAL A 36 11.79 -4.41 15.19
CA VAL A 36 11.98 -4.72 13.77
C VAL A 36 11.11 -3.86 12.86
N PHE A 37 10.01 -3.32 13.39
CA PHE A 37 9.09 -2.47 12.63
C PHE A 37 9.62 -1.04 12.41
N ALA A 38 10.65 -0.62 13.15
CA ALA A 38 11.38 0.62 12.87
C ALA A 38 12.25 0.51 11.60
N GLY A 39 12.66 -0.71 11.24
CA GLY A 39 13.49 -0.99 10.08
C GLY A 39 12.71 -1.33 8.80
N ASN A 40 13.44 -1.51 7.70
CA ASN A 40 12.87 -1.84 6.38
C ASN A 40 13.13 -3.30 5.94
N ASP A 41 13.43 -4.20 6.89
CA ASP A 41 13.63 -5.62 6.58
C ASP A 41 12.28 -6.36 6.52
N SER A 42 11.83 -6.67 5.31
CA SER A 42 10.55 -7.39 5.10
C SER A 42 10.58 -8.83 5.65
N SER A 43 11.76 -9.45 5.81
CA SER A 43 11.87 -10.78 6.44
C SER A 43 11.62 -10.69 7.93
N GLY A 44 12.22 -9.69 8.60
CA GLY A 44 11.98 -9.41 10.00
C GLY A 44 10.51 -9.08 10.27
N TRP A 45 9.91 -8.23 9.43
CA TRP A 45 8.48 -7.91 9.50
C TRP A 45 7.60 -9.15 9.37
N ALA A 46 7.82 -9.96 8.32
CA ALA A 46 7.01 -11.16 8.08
C ALA A 46 7.14 -12.18 9.21
N SER A 47 8.34 -12.36 9.77
CA SER A 47 8.54 -13.31 10.88
C SER A 47 7.91 -12.83 12.18
N ALA A 48 8.02 -11.54 12.52
CA ALA A 48 7.40 -10.98 13.71
C ALA A 48 5.87 -11.04 13.63
N LEU A 49 5.29 -10.67 12.47
CA LEU A 49 3.85 -10.78 12.25
C LEU A 49 3.36 -12.23 12.33
N ASP A 50 4.06 -13.17 11.69
CA ASP A 50 3.68 -14.59 11.69
C ASP A 50 3.60 -15.19 13.09
N SER A 51 4.49 -14.77 13.98
CA SER A 51 4.52 -15.26 15.37
C SER A 51 3.34 -14.78 16.23
N ALA A 52 2.71 -13.66 15.85
CA ALA A 52 1.70 -12.97 16.66
C ALA A 52 0.29 -12.95 16.03
N MET A 53 0.19 -13.19 14.73
CA MET A 53 -1.07 -13.16 14.01
C MET A 53 -1.82 -14.48 14.14
N PRO A 54 -3.16 -14.45 14.32
CA PRO A 54 -3.97 -15.67 14.25
C PRO A 54 -3.93 -16.31 12.85
N ALA A 55 -4.35 -17.57 12.78
CA ALA A 55 -4.66 -18.23 11.51
C ALA A 55 -5.83 -17.52 10.81
N GLY A 56 -5.91 -17.65 9.50
CA GLY A 56 -6.95 -17.06 8.66
C GLY A 56 -6.40 -16.31 7.44
N THR A 57 -7.30 -15.81 6.63
CA THR A 57 -6.94 -14.96 5.49
C THR A 57 -6.46 -13.60 5.96
N VAL A 58 -5.31 -13.18 5.45
CA VAL A 58 -4.66 -11.92 5.84
C VAL A 58 -4.76 -10.91 4.71
N LEU A 59 -5.25 -9.71 5.02
CA LEU A 59 -5.35 -8.62 4.07
C LEU A 59 -4.24 -7.59 4.30
N PHE A 60 -3.59 -7.16 3.22
CA PHE A 60 -2.61 -6.07 3.18
C PHE A 60 -3.03 -5.01 2.15
N LEU A 61 -2.61 -3.77 2.36
CA LEU A 61 -2.70 -2.76 1.29
C LEU A 61 -1.65 -3.06 0.21
N ALA A 62 -2.00 -2.90 -1.08
CA ALA A 62 -1.12 -3.21 -2.22
C ALA A 62 -0.06 -2.12 -2.46
N THR A 63 0.79 -1.84 -1.47
CA THR A 63 2.01 -1.04 -1.62
C THR A 63 3.21 -1.92 -1.96
N ALA A 64 4.29 -1.35 -2.48
CA ALA A 64 5.51 -2.11 -2.79
C ALA A 64 6.03 -2.87 -1.57
N ARG A 65 6.11 -2.20 -0.41
CA ARG A 65 6.55 -2.81 0.85
C ARG A 65 5.60 -3.89 1.34
N SER A 66 4.30 -3.61 1.37
CA SER A 66 3.31 -4.56 1.86
C SER A 66 3.25 -5.81 0.99
N LYS A 67 3.40 -5.68 -0.33
CA LYS A 67 3.48 -6.83 -1.26
C LYS A 67 4.67 -7.74 -0.96
N ASP A 68 5.84 -7.18 -0.62
CA ASP A 68 7.02 -7.96 -0.25
C ASP A 68 6.80 -8.69 1.09
N VAL A 69 6.31 -7.99 2.13
CA VAL A 69 5.98 -8.60 3.42
C VAL A 69 4.91 -9.69 3.27
N ALA A 70 3.83 -9.41 2.52
CA ALA A 70 2.73 -10.33 2.26
C ALA A 70 3.21 -11.63 1.57
N SER A 71 4.08 -11.50 0.56
CA SER A 71 4.64 -12.65 -0.16
C SER A 71 5.52 -13.51 0.75
N ARG A 72 6.32 -12.89 1.61
CA ARG A 72 7.15 -13.60 2.59
C ARG A 72 6.31 -14.30 3.65
N LEU A 73 5.26 -13.64 4.14
CA LEU A 73 4.32 -14.24 5.10
C LEU A 73 3.60 -15.45 4.50
N ALA A 74 3.10 -15.33 3.27
CA ALA A 74 2.46 -16.43 2.55
C ALA A 74 3.41 -17.63 2.38
N ALA A 75 4.66 -17.37 1.98
CA ALA A 75 5.68 -18.41 1.84
C ALA A 75 6.01 -19.10 3.17
N ARG A 76 6.09 -18.35 4.28
CA ARG A 76 6.32 -18.92 5.63
C ARG A 76 5.18 -19.83 6.07
N ARG A 77 3.93 -19.43 5.79
CA ARG A 77 2.73 -20.20 6.14
C ARG A 77 2.40 -21.33 5.15
N GLY A 78 3.06 -21.37 3.99
CA GLY A 78 2.77 -22.34 2.93
C GLY A 78 1.38 -22.14 2.32
N ILE A 79 0.85 -20.92 2.29
CA ILE A 79 -0.46 -20.56 1.76
C ILE A 79 -0.34 -19.69 0.50
N SER A 80 -1.43 -19.56 -0.24
CA SER A 80 -1.48 -18.77 -1.47
C SER A 80 -1.36 -17.28 -1.20
N VAL A 81 -0.78 -16.54 -2.17
CA VAL A 81 -0.80 -15.08 -2.19
C VAL A 81 -1.54 -14.60 -3.44
N VAL A 82 -2.48 -13.65 -3.26
CA VAL A 82 -3.17 -12.98 -4.36
C VAL A 82 -2.94 -11.48 -4.23
N GLN A 83 -2.38 -10.89 -5.29
CA GLN A 83 -1.94 -9.51 -5.21
C GLN A 83 -2.81 -8.56 -6.03
N ASP A 84 -2.89 -7.31 -5.55
CA ASP A 84 -3.49 -6.18 -6.25
C ASP A 84 -4.98 -6.38 -6.55
N VAL A 85 -5.69 -6.96 -5.58
CA VAL A 85 -7.11 -7.30 -5.69
C VAL A 85 -7.96 -6.03 -5.73
N VAL A 86 -8.91 -5.99 -6.66
CA VAL A 86 -9.84 -4.87 -6.86
C VAL A 86 -11.30 -5.27 -6.63
N SER A 87 -11.59 -6.56 -6.49
CA SER A 87 -12.93 -7.06 -6.16
C SER A 87 -12.83 -8.37 -5.40
N ILE A 88 -13.67 -8.52 -4.39
CA ILE A 88 -13.81 -9.71 -3.56
C ILE A 88 -15.27 -10.12 -3.59
N ASP A 89 -15.55 -11.34 -4.05
CA ASP A 89 -16.88 -11.95 -4.06
C ASP A 89 -16.77 -13.36 -3.48
N GLY A 90 -17.08 -13.50 -2.19
CA GLY A 90 -16.82 -14.71 -1.44
C GLY A 90 -15.34 -15.12 -1.55
N ASN A 91 -15.07 -16.30 -2.11
CA ASN A 91 -13.71 -16.81 -2.31
C ASN A 91 -13.10 -16.38 -3.67
N ASN A 92 -13.82 -15.62 -4.48
CA ASN A 92 -13.35 -15.15 -5.77
C ASN A 92 -12.69 -13.79 -5.64
N LEU A 93 -11.41 -13.72 -5.97
CA LEU A 93 -10.59 -12.54 -5.90
C LEU A 93 -10.23 -12.09 -7.31
N THR A 94 -10.57 -10.85 -7.67
CA THR A 94 -10.31 -10.32 -9.00
C THR A 94 -9.19 -9.29 -8.96
N SER A 95 -8.20 -9.47 -9.85
CA SER A 95 -7.06 -8.56 -10.02
C SER A 95 -6.92 -8.16 -11.49
N PRO A 96 -6.62 -6.90 -11.82
CA PRO A 96 -6.32 -6.49 -13.18
C PRO A 96 -4.94 -6.97 -13.60
N ILE A 97 -4.86 -7.43 -14.85
CA ILE A 97 -3.63 -7.88 -15.50
C ILE A 97 -3.40 -7.13 -16.81
N TYR A 98 -2.21 -7.25 -17.38
CA TYR A 98 -1.82 -6.57 -18.63
C TYR A 98 -2.10 -5.06 -18.62
N SER A 99 -1.69 -4.38 -17.55
CA SER A 99 -1.92 -2.94 -17.34
C SER A 99 -3.42 -2.54 -17.39
N GLY A 100 -4.28 -3.39 -16.83
CA GLY A 100 -5.73 -3.15 -16.76
C GLY A 100 -6.51 -3.52 -18.02
N LYS A 101 -5.89 -4.15 -19.02
CA LYS A 101 -6.58 -4.60 -20.25
C LYS A 101 -7.44 -5.84 -20.04
N ALA A 102 -7.18 -6.61 -18.99
CA ALA A 102 -7.94 -7.78 -18.62
C ALA A 102 -8.05 -7.90 -17.10
N ASN A 103 -9.05 -8.62 -16.62
CA ASN A 103 -9.18 -9.00 -15.23
C ASN A 103 -8.98 -10.51 -15.11
N GLN A 104 -8.23 -10.91 -14.09
CA GLN A 104 -8.09 -12.30 -13.67
C GLN A 104 -8.87 -12.51 -12.39
N THR A 105 -9.75 -13.51 -12.38
CA THR A 105 -10.44 -13.95 -11.16
C THR A 105 -9.87 -15.29 -10.71
N VAL A 106 -9.47 -15.37 -9.45
CA VAL A 106 -8.91 -16.56 -8.82
C VAL A 106 -9.84 -16.97 -7.68
N THR A 107 -10.21 -18.24 -7.61
CA THR A 107 -10.94 -18.80 -6.48
C THR A 107 -9.94 -19.34 -5.46
N VAL A 108 -10.00 -18.84 -4.23
CA VAL A 108 -9.14 -19.28 -3.13
C VAL A 108 -9.89 -20.30 -2.27
N ASN A 109 -9.30 -21.48 -2.14
CA ASN A 109 -9.81 -22.53 -1.25
C ASN A 109 -8.93 -22.58 0.01
N GLY A 110 -9.45 -22.11 1.13
CA GLY A 110 -8.74 -22.04 2.41
C GLY A 110 -8.13 -20.67 2.68
N GLU A 111 -7.06 -20.63 3.46
CA GLU A 111 -6.39 -19.39 3.85
C GLU A 111 -5.51 -18.83 2.73
N ALA A 112 -5.43 -17.51 2.68
CA ALA A 112 -4.57 -16.81 1.73
C ALA A 112 -4.03 -15.51 2.33
N VAL A 113 -2.95 -15.01 1.75
CA VAL A 113 -2.50 -13.63 1.95
C VAL A 113 -2.91 -12.82 0.73
N VAL A 114 -3.64 -11.75 0.95
CA VAL A 114 -4.25 -10.94 -0.11
C VAL A 114 -3.77 -9.50 0.01
N SER A 115 -3.28 -8.90 -1.07
CA SER A 115 -3.08 -7.46 -1.10
C SER A 115 -4.19 -6.79 -1.90
N VAL A 116 -4.82 -5.77 -1.31
CA VAL A 116 -5.92 -5.03 -1.91
C VAL A 116 -5.45 -3.67 -2.41
N ARG A 117 -5.95 -3.24 -3.56
CA ARG A 117 -5.60 -1.95 -4.15
C ARG A 117 -6.20 -0.81 -3.33
N ALA A 118 -5.43 0.25 -3.12
CA ALA A 118 -5.90 1.46 -2.45
C ALA A 118 -7.08 2.10 -3.19
N ASN A 119 -7.97 2.74 -2.45
CA ASN A 119 -9.10 3.53 -2.96
C ASN A 119 -10.10 2.75 -3.86
N VAL A 120 -10.12 1.42 -3.79
CA VAL A 120 -11.08 0.57 -4.53
C VAL A 120 -12.26 0.17 -3.65
N PHE A 121 -11.99 -0.08 -2.38
CA PHE A 121 -13.02 -0.46 -1.41
C PHE A 121 -13.44 0.77 -0.61
N SER A 122 -14.75 0.84 -0.29
CA SER A 122 -15.28 1.92 0.54
C SER A 122 -14.71 1.84 1.96
N SER A 123 -14.41 3.00 2.53
CA SER A 123 -14.02 3.09 3.92
C SER A 123 -15.20 2.78 4.84
N VAL A 124 -14.92 2.15 5.98
CA VAL A 124 -15.89 1.96 7.05
C VAL A 124 -15.96 3.21 7.95
N GLY A 125 -17.08 3.40 8.62
CA GLY A 125 -17.25 4.46 9.59
C GLY A 125 -16.64 4.14 10.96
N SER A 126 -16.94 4.98 11.95
CA SER A 126 -16.59 4.72 13.34
C SER A 126 -17.60 3.78 13.97
N GLY A 127 -17.12 2.77 14.68
CA GLY A 127 -17.88 1.83 15.47
C GLY A 127 -17.62 1.98 16.96
N SER A 128 -17.91 0.94 17.72
CA SER A 128 -17.55 0.85 19.15
C SER A 128 -16.05 0.66 19.30
N SER A 129 -15.46 1.25 20.32
CA SER A 129 -14.05 1.02 20.63
C SER A 129 -13.82 -0.39 21.15
N ASN A 130 -12.83 -1.06 20.64
CA ASN A 130 -12.39 -2.40 21.06
C ASN A 130 -11.14 -2.31 21.94
N ASP A 131 -10.97 -3.26 22.82
CA ASP A 131 -9.75 -3.39 23.61
C ASP A 131 -8.58 -3.79 22.71
N VAL A 132 -7.45 -3.13 22.89
CA VAL A 132 -6.20 -3.44 22.19
C VAL A 132 -5.41 -4.48 22.97
N SER A 133 -5.19 -5.64 22.40
CA SER A 133 -4.30 -6.67 22.95
C SER A 133 -2.89 -6.40 22.49
N VAL A 134 -1.92 -6.30 23.40
CA VAL A 134 -0.51 -6.11 23.06
C VAL A 134 0.21 -7.44 23.06
N VAL A 135 0.97 -7.72 21.99
CA VAL A 135 1.80 -8.92 21.84
C VAL A 135 3.22 -8.49 21.48
N ASP A 136 4.18 -8.80 22.30
CA ASP A 136 5.59 -8.60 21.98
C ASP A 136 6.06 -9.68 20.98
N ALA A 137 6.74 -9.26 19.91
CA ALA A 137 7.24 -10.14 18.87
C ALA A 137 8.71 -9.85 18.57
N SER A 138 9.42 -10.87 18.10
CA SER A 138 10.77 -10.73 17.57
C SER A 138 10.79 -11.14 16.09
N GLY A 139 11.62 -10.46 15.30
CA GLY A 139 11.76 -10.74 13.88
C GLY A 139 13.15 -11.28 13.52
N ASP A 140 13.18 -12.19 12.55
CA ASP A 140 14.42 -12.70 11.97
C ASP A 140 14.91 -11.73 10.88
N VAL A 141 15.70 -10.75 11.29
CA VAL A 141 16.24 -9.69 10.43
C VAL A 141 17.34 -10.26 9.53
N LYS A 142 17.20 -10.13 8.23
CA LYS A 142 18.17 -10.60 7.22
C LYS A 142 18.99 -9.48 6.60
N THR A 143 18.48 -8.24 6.61
CA THR A 143 19.13 -7.09 5.98
C THR A 143 19.17 -5.91 6.93
N ALA A 144 20.25 -5.12 6.86
CA ALA A 144 20.37 -3.87 7.59
C ALA A 144 20.43 -2.69 6.61
N VAL A 145 19.64 -1.67 6.86
CA VAL A 145 19.71 -0.41 6.12
C VAL A 145 20.96 0.34 6.58
N GLN A 146 21.92 0.53 5.69
CA GLN A 146 23.14 1.26 5.98
C GLN A 146 22.95 2.78 5.92
N GLN A 147 22.12 3.24 4.96
CA GLN A 147 21.86 4.65 4.76
C GLN A 147 20.47 4.85 4.13
N VAL A 148 19.71 5.78 4.67
CA VAL A 148 18.48 6.29 4.05
C VAL A 148 18.83 7.60 3.36
N MET A 149 18.70 7.64 2.05
CA MET A 149 18.83 8.87 1.27
C MET A 149 17.41 9.44 1.09
N GLU A 150 17.06 10.42 1.90
CA GLU A 150 15.82 11.16 1.71
C GLU A 150 15.94 12.01 0.43
N ARG A 151 15.11 11.71 -0.56
CA ARG A 151 14.82 12.69 -1.60
C ARG A 151 13.86 13.70 -0.99
N ALA A 152 14.28 14.95 -0.91
CA ALA A 152 13.45 16.04 -0.46
C ALA A 152 12.32 16.27 -1.47
N SER A 153 11.28 15.45 -1.38
CA SER A 153 10.00 15.69 -2.04
C SER A 153 9.07 16.27 -0.97
N ALA A 154 8.88 17.56 -1.00
CA ALA A 154 7.93 18.24 -0.12
C ALA A 154 6.46 17.94 -0.49
N ARG A 155 6.23 17.15 -1.54
CA ARG A 155 4.90 16.86 -2.08
C ARG A 155 4.46 15.43 -1.81
N LEU A 156 3.14 15.25 -1.68
CA LEU A 156 2.48 13.97 -1.53
C LEU A 156 2.86 13.02 -2.67
N ASP A 157 3.09 11.76 -2.33
CA ASP A 157 3.36 10.72 -3.31
C ASP A 157 2.11 10.44 -4.16
N VAL A 158 2.31 10.24 -5.46
CA VAL A 158 1.18 9.97 -6.39
C VAL A 158 0.40 8.72 -6.03
N SER A 159 1.01 7.74 -5.36
CA SER A 159 0.31 6.52 -4.92
C SER A 159 -0.68 6.74 -3.77
N GLU A 160 -0.52 7.83 -3.02
CA GLU A 160 -1.34 8.17 -1.86
C GLU A 160 -2.31 9.33 -2.11
N ALA A 161 -2.16 9.99 -3.26
CA ALA A 161 -2.91 11.20 -3.57
C ALA A 161 -4.33 10.92 -4.04
N ASN A 162 -5.29 11.69 -3.53
CA ASN A 162 -6.67 11.70 -4.02
C ASN A 162 -6.85 12.49 -5.33
N ILE A 163 -5.97 13.47 -5.58
CA ILE A 163 -5.95 14.28 -6.79
C ILE A 163 -4.54 14.21 -7.37
N ILE A 164 -4.44 13.91 -8.66
CA ILE A 164 -3.16 13.85 -9.37
C ILE A 164 -3.24 14.74 -10.60
N ILE A 165 -2.22 15.56 -10.82
CA ILE A 165 -1.98 16.24 -12.08
C ILE A 165 -0.69 15.72 -12.69
N SER A 166 -0.72 15.24 -13.92
CA SER A 166 0.43 14.59 -14.56
C SER A 166 0.80 15.24 -15.87
N GLY A 167 2.10 15.47 -16.04
CA GLY A 167 2.66 16.00 -17.27
C GLY A 167 3.16 14.90 -18.21
N GLY A 168 2.90 15.07 -19.48
CA GLY A 168 3.44 14.25 -20.56
C GLY A 168 4.58 14.93 -21.29
N ARG A 169 5.10 14.25 -22.34
CA ARG A 169 6.15 14.80 -23.20
C ARG A 169 5.72 16.09 -23.92
N GLY A 170 4.41 16.29 -24.12
CA GLY A 170 3.86 17.53 -24.70
C GLY A 170 4.06 18.76 -23.84
N MET A 171 4.50 18.63 -22.58
CA MET A 171 4.98 19.77 -21.78
C MET A 171 6.17 20.50 -22.42
N GLY A 172 6.90 19.83 -23.33
CA GLY A 172 7.99 20.40 -24.13
C GLY A 172 9.32 20.59 -23.40
N SER A 173 9.30 20.77 -22.08
CA SER A 173 10.49 20.93 -21.23
C SER A 173 10.19 20.49 -19.79
N PRO A 174 11.18 19.94 -19.05
CA PRO A 174 11.03 19.64 -17.62
C PRO A 174 10.73 20.90 -16.79
N ALA A 175 11.25 22.06 -17.19
CA ALA A 175 10.99 23.33 -16.51
C ALA A 175 9.49 23.70 -16.50
N ASN A 176 8.73 23.27 -17.49
CA ASN A 176 7.29 23.54 -17.57
C ASN A 176 6.46 22.75 -16.56
N PHE A 177 7.05 21.76 -15.89
CA PHE A 177 6.39 21.07 -14.76
C PHE A 177 6.12 22.02 -13.60
N SER A 178 6.83 23.15 -13.49
CA SER A 178 6.54 24.20 -12.52
C SER A 178 5.11 24.74 -12.62
N HIS A 179 4.50 24.74 -13.81
CA HIS A 179 3.09 25.12 -13.98
C HIS A 179 2.14 24.09 -13.36
N LEU A 180 2.46 22.79 -13.51
CA LEU A 180 1.68 21.72 -12.88
C LEU A 180 1.83 21.76 -11.36
N GLU A 181 3.03 22.05 -10.90
CA GLU A 181 3.34 22.21 -9.48
C GLU A 181 2.56 23.35 -8.84
N ALA A 182 2.47 24.51 -9.51
CA ALA A 182 1.70 25.64 -9.02
C ALA A 182 0.19 25.32 -8.93
N VAL A 183 -0.35 24.59 -9.90
CA VAL A 183 -1.76 24.12 -9.85
C VAL A 183 -1.93 23.08 -8.73
N ALA A 184 -1.02 22.12 -8.64
CA ALA A 184 -1.06 21.07 -7.62
C ALA A 184 -1.08 21.66 -6.20
N ASP A 185 -0.25 22.68 -5.93
CA ASP A 185 -0.19 23.37 -4.64
C ASP A 185 -1.52 24.06 -4.29
N THR A 186 -2.25 24.53 -5.31
CA THR A 186 -3.54 25.22 -5.11
C THR A 186 -4.67 24.25 -4.76
N ILE A 187 -4.65 23.05 -5.34
CA ILE A 187 -5.76 22.06 -5.20
C ILE A 187 -5.38 20.87 -4.30
N GLY A 188 -4.20 20.87 -3.69
CA GLY A 188 -3.72 19.77 -2.86
C GLY A 188 -3.46 18.48 -3.64
N ALA A 189 -2.98 18.60 -4.90
CA ALA A 189 -2.72 17.46 -5.76
C ALA A 189 -1.26 17.01 -5.68
N ALA A 190 -1.01 15.72 -5.98
CA ALA A 190 0.33 15.24 -6.30
C ALA A 190 0.66 15.49 -7.76
N VAL A 191 1.94 15.69 -8.07
CA VAL A 191 2.43 15.86 -9.44
C VAL A 191 3.01 14.54 -9.93
N GLY A 192 2.45 14.02 -11.02
CA GLY A 192 2.90 12.82 -11.71
C GLY A 192 3.50 13.10 -13.08
N ALA A 193 4.03 12.07 -13.70
CA ALA A 193 4.60 12.15 -15.03
C ALA A 193 4.27 10.89 -15.86
N SER A 194 4.15 11.06 -17.17
CA SER A 194 4.07 9.93 -18.08
C SER A 194 5.45 9.27 -18.23
N ARG A 195 5.45 7.98 -18.63
CA ARG A 195 6.70 7.30 -18.98
C ARG A 195 7.53 8.07 -20.01
N ALA A 196 6.88 8.63 -21.02
CA ALA A 196 7.57 9.37 -22.07
C ALA A 196 8.28 10.64 -21.53
N ALA A 197 7.73 11.29 -20.51
CA ALA A 197 8.39 12.44 -19.87
C ALA A 197 9.60 11.97 -19.04
N VAL A 198 9.43 10.90 -18.25
CA VAL A 198 10.51 10.33 -17.43
C VAL A 198 11.67 9.77 -18.27
N ASP A 199 11.36 9.09 -19.38
CA ASP A 199 12.38 8.55 -20.28
C ASP A 199 13.11 9.66 -21.09
N THR A 200 12.50 10.84 -21.22
CA THR A 200 13.06 11.94 -22.03
C THR A 200 13.90 12.92 -21.20
N TRP A 201 13.51 13.15 -19.94
CA TRP A 201 14.12 14.18 -19.08
C TRP A 201 14.64 13.58 -17.77
N GLU A 202 15.96 13.67 -17.57
CA GLU A 202 16.62 13.17 -16.34
C GLU A 202 16.15 13.91 -15.09
N GLU A 203 15.69 15.17 -15.23
CA GLU A 203 15.15 15.98 -14.14
C GLU A 203 13.80 15.49 -13.63
N ILE A 204 13.06 14.69 -14.43
CA ILE A 204 11.79 14.10 -14.02
C ILE A 204 12.04 12.69 -13.48
N PRO A 205 12.03 12.50 -12.15
CA PRO A 205 12.42 11.22 -11.56
C PRO A 205 11.38 10.12 -11.83
N HIS A 206 11.85 8.89 -11.95
CA HIS A 206 10.99 7.71 -12.14
C HIS A 206 9.95 7.54 -11.02
N SER A 207 10.21 8.08 -9.83
CA SER A 207 9.24 8.09 -8.71
C SER A 207 7.94 8.84 -9.00
N MET A 208 7.96 9.76 -9.97
CA MET A 208 6.77 10.50 -10.44
C MET A 208 6.01 9.73 -11.53
N GLN A 209 6.58 8.65 -12.09
CA GLN A 209 5.94 7.94 -13.18
C GLN A 209 4.64 7.25 -12.75
N VAL A 210 3.56 7.56 -13.46
CA VAL A 210 2.26 6.92 -13.31
C VAL A 210 2.02 5.94 -14.46
N GLY A 211 1.60 4.72 -14.09
CA GLY A 211 1.29 3.65 -15.04
C GLY A 211 2.50 2.89 -15.56
N GLN A 212 2.25 1.84 -16.34
CA GLN A 212 3.25 0.93 -16.92
C GLN A 212 4.18 0.30 -15.87
N THR A 213 5.47 0.66 -15.91
CA THR A 213 6.50 0.24 -14.93
C THR A 213 6.61 1.16 -13.73
N GLY A 214 5.85 2.27 -13.73
CA GLY A 214 5.75 3.20 -12.62
C GLY A 214 4.66 2.80 -11.61
N LYS A 215 4.13 3.80 -10.92
CA LYS A 215 3.13 3.59 -9.87
C LYS A 215 1.73 3.37 -10.46
N THR A 216 1.00 2.39 -9.92
CA THR A 216 -0.43 2.25 -10.17
C THR A 216 -1.18 3.10 -9.17
N VAL A 217 -2.06 3.98 -9.66
CA VAL A 217 -2.82 4.93 -8.85
C VAL A 217 -4.32 4.79 -9.10
N ASN A 218 -5.13 5.18 -8.13
CA ASN A 218 -6.57 5.24 -8.24
C ASN A 218 -7.11 6.50 -7.53
N PRO A 219 -6.80 7.70 -8.04
CA PRO A 219 -7.25 8.95 -7.45
C PRO A 219 -8.74 9.21 -7.75
N ASN A 220 -9.36 10.08 -6.97
CA ASN A 220 -10.70 10.59 -7.26
C ASN A 220 -10.72 11.52 -8.48
N LEU A 221 -9.61 12.21 -8.75
CA LEU A 221 -9.43 13.07 -9.92
C LEU A 221 -8.02 12.92 -10.49
N TYR A 222 -7.95 12.65 -11.78
CA TYR A 222 -6.69 12.61 -12.53
C TYR A 222 -6.73 13.61 -13.69
N ILE A 223 -5.81 14.57 -13.69
CA ILE A 223 -5.67 15.58 -14.73
C ILE A 223 -4.41 15.25 -15.54
N ALA A 224 -4.58 14.94 -16.81
CA ALA A 224 -3.49 14.65 -17.73
C ALA A 224 -3.23 15.85 -18.63
N VAL A 225 -1.97 16.28 -18.72
CA VAL A 225 -1.53 17.48 -19.48
C VAL A 225 -0.37 17.12 -20.39
N GLY A 226 -0.53 17.37 -21.68
CA GLY A 226 0.55 17.25 -22.69
C GLY A 226 0.79 15.88 -23.25
#